data_cf360d46ace87bb47e56505e7409f061
#
_entry.id   cf360d46ace87bb47e56505e7409f061
#
_cell.length_a   1.000
_cell.length_b   1.000
_cell.length_c   1.000
_cell.angle_alpha   90.00
_cell.angle_beta   90.00
_cell.angle_gamma   90.00
#
_symmetry.space_group_name_H-M   'P 1'
#
loop_
_entity.id
_entity.type
_entity.pdbx_description
1 polymer ?
#
loop_
_entity_poly.entity_id
_entity_poly.type
_entity_poly.pdbx_seq_one_letter_code
_entity_poly.pdbx_strand_id
1 'polypeptide(L)'
;QDILDAERRLLAHSQDDGGPALTARLVARHTSRKIGGVRLDPDQAVAIARIARSGLTLDLLVGPAGSGKTTALRALHRAWTAAHGRDSVIGLAPSAAAAEVLSDSLGVRAENTAKFLYEHAKGRWNLEAGQLVLVDESSLAGTLALDRITEHAADVGAKVVLIGDWAQLSAVETGGAFGMLVRHRDQVPELTDVRRFANDWEKTASLGLRHGRIDALDEYQERGRLLDGDAETMLDAIYEAWHTDRDEGLRTLMIAGTGEMVAQLNERARADLIETGQVEADGLRLHDGTTAGVGDLVVTRLNDRRLSTGRAWVKNGDRWQVTHRYDDGSLAVRRLGRGDKPHGKALVLPAKYVREELELGYASTVHRAQGASVDTAHALVDPGASSRELFYVAMTRGKHRNHAYVIVPDLHEIEPHLDHPEPLTLSLIHISDG
;
A
#
# COMPACT_ATOMS: atom_id res chain seq x y z
N GLN A 1 -22.21 18.62 0.77
CA GLN A 1 -22.67 18.89 2.14
C GLN A 1 -22.31 17.70 3.04
N ASP A 2 -22.67 16.47 2.70
CA ASP A 2 -22.47 15.25 3.53
C ASP A 2 -21.01 15.02 3.94
N ILE A 3 -20.05 15.32 3.04
CA ILE A 3 -18.61 15.17 3.30
C ILE A 3 -18.15 16.18 4.36
N LEU A 4 -18.53 17.45 4.21
CA LEU A 4 -18.16 18.49 5.18
C LEU A 4 -18.77 18.23 6.57
N ASP A 5 -19.96 17.67 6.60
CA ASP A 5 -20.61 17.30 7.86
C ASP A 5 -19.91 16.08 8.50
N ALA A 6 -19.46 15.11 7.70
CA ALA A 6 -18.65 13.97 8.15
C ALA A 6 -17.29 14.43 8.69
N GLU A 7 -16.62 15.35 7.99
CA GLU A 7 -15.34 15.92 8.45
C GLU A 7 -15.47 16.63 9.80
N ARG A 8 -16.56 17.41 9.99
CA ARG A 8 -16.83 18.06 11.29
C ARG A 8 -17.06 17.04 12.42
N ARG A 9 -17.83 15.96 12.17
CA ARG A 9 -18.04 14.90 13.15
C ARG A 9 -16.74 14.20 13.50
N LEU A 10 -15.93 13.84 12.52
CA LEU A 10 -14.62 13.22 12.75
C LEU A 10 -13.70 14.12 13.58
N LEU A 11 -13.68 15.43 13.31
CA LEU A 11 -12.93 16.39 14.13
C LEU A 11 -13.46 16.44 15.58
N ALA A 12 -14.78 16.46 15.77
CA ALA A 12 -15.38 16.43 17.10
C ALA A 12 -14.99 15.15 17.85
N HIS A 13 -15.13 13.97 17.25
CA HIS A 13 -14.74 12.69 17.87
C HIS A 13 -13.24 12.59 18.18
N SER A 14 -12.38 13.28 17.41
CA SER A 14 -10.94 13.33 17.67
C SER A 14 -10.56 14.19 18.89
N GLN A 15 -11.51 14.94 19.40
CA GLN A 15 -11.37 15.79 20.61
C GLN A 15 -12.24 15.28 21.79
N ASP A 16 -13.13 14.34 21.54
CA ASP A 16 -14.01 13.74 22.54
C ASP A 16 -13.26 12.70 23.39
N ASP A 17 -13.27 12.87 24.71
CA ASP A 17 -12.59 12.03 25.71
C ASP A 17 -13.50 10.92 26.28
N GLY A 18 -14.63 10.64 25.64
CA GLY A 18 -15.59 9.58 26.02
C GLY A 18 -15.12 8.15 25.70
N GLY A 19 -13.96 7.95 25.09
CA GLY A 19 -13.44 6.65 24.71
C GLY A 19 -12.74 5.89 25.83
N PRO A 20 -12.62 4.54 25.73
CA PRO A 20 -11.91 3.73 26.72
C PRO A 20 -10.40 4.00 26.71
N ALA A 21 -9.81 3.94 27.93
CA ALA A 21 -8.39 4.16 28.16
C ALA A 21 -7.79 3.08 29.06
N LEU A 22 -6.51 2.78 28.85
CA LEU A 22 -5.76 1.84 29.66
C LEU A 22 -4.98 2.54 30.77
N THR A 23 -4.76 1.84 31.90
CA THR A 23 -3.94 2.36 32.99
C THR A 23 -2.45 2.44 32.58
N ALA A 24 -1.73 3.44 33.08
CA ALA A 24 -0.31 3.64 32.83
C ALA A 24 0.53 2.39 33.17
N ARG A 25 0.20 1.70 34.28
CA ARG A 25 0.89 0.47 34.71
C ARG A 25 0.76 -0.67 33.69
N LEU A 26 -0.43 -0.87 33.12
CA LEU A 26 -0.69 -1.91 32.14
C LEU A 26 0.04 -1.61 30.82
N VAL A 27 -0.03 -0.38 30.36
CA VAL A 27 0.65 0.07 29.15
C VAL A 27 2.17 -0.11 29.28
N ALA A 28 2.79 0.39 30.37
CA ALA A 28 4.21 0.25 30.62
C ALA A 28 4.67 -1.23 30.65
N ARG A 29 3.85 -2.11 31.24
CA ARG A 29 4.12 -3.56 31.26
C ARG A 29 4.20 -4.18 29.86
N HIS A 30 3.37 -3.71 28.90
CA HIS A 30 3.31 -4.28 27.56
C HIS A 30 4.27 -3.61 26.57
N THR A 31 4.54 -2.32 26.74
CA THR A 31 5.51 -1.59 25.89
C THR A 31 6.97 -1.92 26.23
N SER A 32 7.28 -2.29 27.48
CA SER A 32 8.64 -2.69 27.88
C SER A 32 9.02 -4.14 27.48
N ARG A 33 8.05 -4.98 27.12
CA ARG A 33 8.28 -6.40 26.79
C ARG A 33 8.65 -6.56 25.32
N LYS A 34 9.51 -7.57 25.05
CA LYS A 34 9.79 -8.00 23.66
C LYS A 34 8.54 -8.57 23.00
N ILE A 35 8.33 -8.20 21.76
CA ILE A 35 7.24 -8.66 20.89
C ILE A 35 7.88 -9.41 19.71
N GLY A 36 7.67 -10.73 19.64
CA GLY A 36 8.34 -11.54 18.61
C GLY A 36 9.87 -11.46 18.68
N GLY A 37 10.44 -11.32 19.87
CA GLY A 37 11.88 -11.17 20.07
C GLY A 37 12.42 -9.73 19.96
N VAL A 38 11.63 -8.79 19.46
CA VAL A 38 12.00 -7.39 19.23
C VAL A 38 11.45 -6.49 20.34
N ARG A 39 12.22 -5.51 20.80
CA ARG A 39 11.73 -4.45 21.68
C ARG A 39 11.14 -3.32 20.82
N LEU A 40 10.12 -2.64 21.39
CA LEU A 40 9.67 -1.38 20.80
C LEU A 40 10.77 -0.33 20.92
N ASP A 41 10.85 0.50 19.89
CA ASP A 41 11.68 1.68 19.98
C ASP A 41 11.05 2.74 20.87
N PRO A 42 11.82 3.74 21.31
CA PRO A 42 11.32 4.80 22.14
C PRO A 42 10.12 5.53 21.54
N ASP A 43 10.15 5.87 20.25
CA ASP A 43 9.06 6.54 19.55
C ASP A 43 7.79 5.67 19.47
N GLN A 44 7.95 4.38 19.13
CA GLN A 44 6.86 3.42 19.14
C GLN A 44 6.23 3.26 20.53
N ALA A 45 7.07 3.14 21.56
CA ALA A 45 6.59 2.99 22.93
C ALA A 45 5.82 4.23 23.41
N VAL A 46 6.33 5.43 23.10
CA VAL A 46 5.67 6.70 23.41
C VAL A 46 4.35 6.85 22.65
N ALA A 47 4.33 6.58 21.34
CA ALA A 47 3.12 6.67 20.52
C ALA A 47 2.03 5.75 21.05
N ILE A 48 2.36 4.47 21.32
CA ILE A 48 1.40 3.49 21.83
C ILE A 48 0.93 3.84 23.24
N ALA A 49 1.83 4.30 24.12
CA ALA A 49 1.45 4.72 25.46
C ALA A 49 0.47 5.91 25.43
N ARG A 50 0.67 6.83 24.52
CA ARG A 50 -0.22 7.98 24.32
C ARG A 50 -1.60 7.54 23.82
N ILE A 51 -1.68 6.77 22.74
CA ILE A 51 -2.95 6.27 22.19
C ILE A 51 -3.72 5.43 23.22
N ALA A 52 -3.04 4.52 23.89
CA ALA A 52 -3.68 3.63 24.86
C ALA A 52 -4.26 4.35 26.09
N ARG A 53 -3.75 5.55 26.41
CA ARG A 53 -4.11 6.31 27.63
C ARG A 53 -4.92 7.57 27.35
N SER A 54 -5.11 7.96 26.11
CA SER A 54 -5.70 9.25 25.77
C SER A 54 -7.15 9.42 26.24
N GLY A 55 -7.91 8.33 26.33
CA GLY A 55 -9.36 8.42 26.56
C GLY A 55 -10.15 8.94 25.37
N LEU A 56 -9.52 9.31 24.27
CA LEU A 56 -10.18 9.83 23.08
C LEU A 56 -10.97 8.73 22.36
N THR A 57 -12.15 9.06 21.88
CA THR A 57 -12.97 8.18 21.06
C THR A 57 -12.29 7.86 19.72
N LEU A 58 -11.67 8.87 19.09
CA LEU A 58 -10.90 8.74 17.86
C LEU A 58 -9.45 9.18 18.06
N ASP A 59 -8.52 8.27 17.84
CA ASP A 59 -7.08 8.55 17.85
C ASP A 59 -6.44 8.33 16.50
N LEU A 60 -5.22 8.84 16.35
CA LEU A 60 -4.43 8.74 15.13
C LEU A 60 -3.06 8.10 15.44
N LEU A 61 -2.55 7.33 14.48
CA LEU A 61 -1.15 6.89 14.46
C LEU A 61 -0.57 7.17 13.09
N VAL A 62 0.31 8.13 13.00
CA VAL A 62 1.03 8.46 11.77
C VAL A 62 2.34 7.69 11.72
N GLY A 63 2.71 7.21 10.54
CA GLY A 63 4.03 6.61 10.33
C GLY A 63 4.32 6.36 8.87
N PRO A 64 5.51 6.72 8.40
CA PRO A 64 5.95 6.47 7.03
C PRO A 64 5.98 4.98 6.70
N ALA A 65 6.14 4.68 5.42
CA ALA A 65 6.33 3.30 4.96
C ALA A 65 7.56 2.67 5.63
N GLY A 66 7.34 1.53 6.32
CA GLY A 66 8.44 0.82 6.99
C GLY A 66 8.84 1.35 8.37
N SER A 67 8.06 2.22 9.00
CA SER A 67 8.31 2.71 10.38
C SER A 67 7.99 1.69 11.49
N GLY A 68 7.57 0.48 11.14
CA GLY A 68 7.27 -0.53 12.15
C GLY A 68 5.89 -0.39 12.80
N LYS A 69 4.91 0.23 12.13
CA LYS A 69 3.50 0.35 12.57
C LYS A 69 2.96 -0.97 13.11
N THR A 70 3.16 -2.06 12.38
CA THR A 70 2.69 -3.40 12.80
C THR A 70 3.26 -3.85 14.15
N THR A 71 4.54 -3.55 14.43
CA THR A 71 5.17 -3.89 15.72
C THR A 71 4.55 -3.08 16.85
N ALA A 72 4.34 -1.79 16.63
CA ALA A 72 3.67 -0.90 17.57
C ALA A 72 2.22 -1.35 17.84
N LEU A 73 1.46 -1.68 16.78
CA LEU A 73 0.09 -2.18 16.91
C LEU A 73 -0.01 -3.52 17.65
N ARG A 74 0.97 -4.42 17.49
CA ARG A 74 1.04 -5.66 18.31
C ARG A 74 1.17 -5.37 19.79
N ALA A 75 1.91 -4.32 20.19
CA ALA A 75 2.00 -3.92 21.58
C ALA A 75 0.66 -3.37 22.11
N LEU A 76 0.02 -2.52 21.32
CA LEU A 76 -1.30 -1.98 21.65
C LEU A 76 -2.34 -3.10 21.78
N HIS A 77 -2.40 -4.01 20.79
CA HIS A 77 -3.28 -5.19 20.83
C HIS A 77 -3.09 -6.01 22.11
N ARG A 78 -1.85 -6.34 22.47
CA ARG A 78 -1.58 -7.10 23.70
C ARG A 78 -2.00 -6.38 24.96
N ALA A 79 -1.74 -5.07 25.03
CA ALA A 79 -2.15 -4.26 26.19
C ALA A 79 -3.68 -4.20 26.28
N TRP A 80 -4.35 -3.99 25.15
CA TRP A 80 -5.81 -3.89 25.09
C TRP A 80 -6.51 -5.21 25.45
N THR A 81 -6.05 -6.31 24.86
CA THR A 81 -6.56 -7.66 25.15
C THR A 81 -6.36 -8.05 26.61
N ALA A 82 -5.28 -7.61 27.24
CA ALA A 82 -5.03 -7.85 28.65
C ALA A 82 -6.00 -7.10 29.58
N ALA A 83 -6.58 -5.98 29.13
CA ALA A 83 -7.56 -5.18 29.86
C ALA A 83 -9.00 -5.62 29.61
N HIS A 84 -9.34 -5.87 28.34
CA HIS A 84 -10.73 -6.00 27.87
C HIS A 84 -11.09 -7.40 27.36
N GLY A 85 -10.15 -8.35 27.34
CA GLY A 85 -10.40 -9.71 26.87
C GLY A 85 -9.96 -9.97 25.41
N ARG A 86 -10.10 -11.23 25.00
CA ARG A 86 -9.48 -11.75 23.76
C ARG A 86 -10.02 -11.09 22.47
N ASP A 87 -11.29 -10.83 22.36
CA ASP A 87 -11.95 -10.34 21.14
C ASP A 87 -12.20 -8.83 21.19
N SER A 88 -11.49 -8.13 22.11
CA SER A 88 -11.65 -6.69 22.29
C SER A 88 -10.95 -5.82 21.23
N VAL A 89 -10.20 -6.41 20.31
CA VAL A 89 -9.52 -5.69 19.22
C VAL A 89 -9.97 -6.25 17.88
N ILE A 90 -10.43 -5.37 17.00
CA ILE A 90 -10.77 -5.69 15.61
C ILE A 90 -9.96 -4.83 14.65
N GLY A 91 -9.72 -5.36 13.46
CA GLY A 91 -9.01 -4.68 12.39
C GLY A 91 -9.92 -4.34 11.22
N LEU A 92 -9.76 -3.16 10.68
CA LEU A 92 -10.39 -2.73 9.42
C LEU A 92 -9.33 -2.18 8.48
N ALA A 93 -9.55 -2.34 7.17
CA ALA A 93 -8.69 -1.75 6.14
C ALA A 93 -9.51 -1.44 4.88
N PRO A 94 -9.06 -0.53 3.99
CA PRO A 94 -9.81 -0.19 2.77
C PRO A 94 -9.96 -1.36 1.80
N SER A 95 -9.00 -2.28 1.77
CA SER A 95 -9.03 -3.45 0.87
C SER A 95 -9.05 -4.77 1.62
N ALA A 96 -9.57 -5.83 0.96
CA ALA A 96 -9.58 -7.18 1.52
C ALA A 96 -8.16 -7.75 1.70
N ALA A 97 -7.23 -7.39 0.81
CA ALA A 97 -5.84 -7.80 0.91
C ALA A 97 -5.14 -7.16 2.12
N ALA A 98 -5.34 -5.85 2.34
CA ALA A 98 -4.80 -5.16 3.51
C ALA A 98 -5.42 -5.68 4.82
N ALA A 99 -6.72 -5.98 4.84
CA ALA A 99 -7.40 -6.57 5.99
C ALA A 99 -6.84 -7.96 6.33
N GLU A 100 -6.52 -8.79 5.33
CA GLU A 100 -5.87 -10.10 5.56
C GLU A 100 -4.48 -9.93 6.16
N VAL A 101 -3.66 -9.02 5.60
CA VAL A 101 -2.33 -8.72 6.15
C VAL A 101 -2.43 -8.25 7.60
N LEU A 102 -3.39 -7.39 7.91
CA LEU A 102 -3.64 -6.92 9.28
C LEU A 102 -4.06 -8.07 10.21
N SER A 103 -4.99 -8.93 9.76
CA SER A 103 -5.42 -10.12 10.48
C SER A 103 -4.26 -11.06 10.79
N ASP A 104 -3.46 -11.42 9.78
CA ASP A 104 -2.33 -12.35 9.92
C ASP A 104 -1.23 -11.76 10.82
N SER A 105 -1.00 -10.45 10.71
CA SER A 105 0.06 -9.79 11.46
C SER A 105 -0.25 -9.60 12.94
N LEU A 106 -1.51 -9.33 13.29
CA LEU A 106 -1.94 -9.07 14.67
C LEU A 106 -2.64 -10.27 15.32
N GLY A 107 -3.16 -11.22 14.53
CA GLY A 107 -3.98 -12.32 15.04
C GLY A 107 -5.38 -11.88 15.47
N VAL A 108 -5.91 -10.81 14.88
CA VAL A 108 -7.24 -10.25 15.17
C VAL A 108 -8.23 -10.58 14.06
N ARG A 109 -9.52 -10.53 14.37
CA ARG A 109 -10.55 -10.52 13.33
C ARG A 109 -10.43 -9.22 12.54
N ALA A 110 -10.23 -9.32 11.23
CA ALA A 110 -10.16 -8.15 10.36
C ALA A 110 -10.99 -8.33 9.09
N GLU A 111 -11.49 -7.21 8.55
CA GLU A 111 -12.28 -7.17 7.30
C GLU A 111 -12.09 -5.81 6.61
N ASN A 112 -12.47 -5.71 5.33
CA ASN A 112 -12.48 -4.41 4.67
C ASN A 112 -13.63 -3.54 5.19
N THR A 113 -13.42 -2.22 5.15
CA THR A 113 -14.33 -1.21 5.69
C THR A 113 -15.75 -1.30 5.09
N ALA A 114 -15.86 -1.48 3.79
CA ALA A 114 -17.15 -1.57 3.10
C ALA A 114 -17.95 -2.82 3.55
N LYS A 115 -17.26 -3.97 3.67
CA LYS A 115 -17.87 -5.21 4.15
C LYS A 115 -18.30 -5.10 5.61
N PHE A 116 -17.46 -4.50 6.46
CA PHE A 116 -17.82 -4.25 7.86
C PHE A 116 -19.11 -3.42 7.96
N LEU A 117 -19.18 -2.27 7.26
CA LEU A 117 -20.36 -1.40 7.27
C LEU A 117 -21.61 -2.10 6.74
N TYR A 118 -21.46 -2.92 5.69
CA TYR A 118 -22.58 -3.73 5.16
C TYR A 118 -23.08 -4.76 6.18
N GLU A 119 -22.19 -5.48 6.87
CA GLU A 119 -22.59 -6.46 7.90
C GLU A 119 -23.18 -5.78 9.14
N HIS A 120 -22.62 -4.62 9.52
CA HIS A 120 -23.14 -3.80 10.61
C HIS A 120 -24.57 -3.32 10.32
N ALA A 121 -24.82 -2.76 9.15
CA ALA A 121 -26.17 -2.32 8.73
C ALA A 121 -27.22 -3.44 8.74
N LYS A 122 -26.78 -4.71 8.68
CA LYS A 122 -27.66 -5.89 8.79
C LYS A 122 -27.71 -6.49 10.20
N GLY A 123 -27.11 -5.84 11.18
CA GLY A 123 -27.04 -6.32 12.56
C GLY A 123 -26.22 -7.61 12.76
N ARG A 124 -25.39 -8.00 11.77
CA ARG A 124 -24.59 -9.22 11.83
C ARG A 124 -23.18 -9.02 12.38
N TRP A 125 -22.73 -7.78 12.48
CA TRP A 125 -21.48 -7.42 13.11
C TRP A 125 -21.63 -6.09 13.84
N ASN A 126 -21.85 -6.15 15.14
CA ASN A 126 -21.94 -4.98 16.00
C ASN A 126 -20.62 -4.77 16.76
N LEU A 127 -20.32 -3.52 17.08
CA LEU A 127 -19.26 -3.16 17.99
C LEU A 127 -19.75 -3.26 19.43
N GLU A 128 -18.85 -3.45 20.36
CA GLU A 128 -19.13 -3.60 21.79
C GLU A 128 -18.35 -2.56 22.61
N ALA A 129 -18.88 -2.21 23.78
CA ALA A 129 -18.22 -1.28 24.70
C ALA A 129 -16.81 -1.75 25.07
N GLY A 130 -15.86 -0.83 25.08
CA GLY A 130 -14.46 -1.12 25.42
C GLY A 130 -13.66 -1.76 24.28
N GLN A 131 -14.26 -2.04 23.12
CA GLN A 131 -13.50 -2.53 21.95
C GLN A 131 -12.57 -1.46 21.37
N LEU A 132 -11.48 -1.93 20.78
CA LEU A 132 -10.54 -1.13 19.99
C LEU A 132 -10.68 -1.50 18.49
N VAL A 133 -11.03 -0.52 17.70
CA VAL A 133 -11.13 -0.63 16.23
C VAL A 133 -9.88 -0.03 15.62
N LEU A 134 -9.03 -0.86 15.03
CA LEU A 134 -7.83 -0.44 14.30
C LEU A 134 -8.18 -0.32 12.82
N VAL A 135 -8.09 0.88 12.26
CA VAL A 135 -8.30 1.13 10.82
C VAL A 135 -6.93 1.39 10.19
N ASP A 136 -6.38 0.38 9.54
CA ASP A 136 -5.08 0.50 8.85
C ASP A 136 -5.24 1.03 7.43
N GLU A 137 -4.18 1.63 6.87
CA GLU A 137 -4.19 2.32 5.57
C GLU A 137 -5.32 3.37 5.48
N SER A 138 -5.57 4.10 6.57
CA SER A 138 -6.70 5.05 6.68
C SER A 138 -6.63 6.20 5.68
N SER A 139 -5.46 6.51 5.12
CA SER A 139 -5.32 7.49 4.04
C SER A 139 -6.08 7.09 2.76
N LEU A 140 -6.26 5.78 2.53
CA LEU A 140 -7.03 5.22 1.41
C LEU A 140 -8.51 5.00 1.72
N ALA A 141 -8.95 5.22 2.94
CA ALA A 141 -10.36 5.06 3.31
C ALA A 141 -11.15 6.35 3.02
N GLY A 142 -12.32 6.21 2.43
CA GLY A 142 -13.21 7.35 2.16
C GLY A 142 -13.71 8.02 3.45
N THR A 143 -13.84 9.34 3.43
CA THR A 143 -14.29 10.15 4.58
C THR A 143 -15.59 9.65 5.20
N LEU A 144 -16.60 9.34 4.38
CA LEU A 144 -17.90 8.84 4.86
C LEU A 144 -17.81 7.47 5.53
N ALA A 145 -16.88 6.62 5.08
CA ALA A 145 -16.68 5.31 5.71
C ALA A 145 -16.02 5.46 7.10
N LEU A 146 -14.99 6.31 7.20
CA LEU A 146 -14.34 6.60 8.48
C LEU A 146 -15.29 7.25 9.48
N ASP A 147 -16.13 8.17 9.02
CA ASP A 147 -17.15 8.84 9.83
C ASP A 147 -18.14 7.82 10.42
N ARG A 148 -18.75 6.98 9.59
CA ARG A 148 -19.70 5.94 10.06
C ARG A 148 -19.08 4.95 11.02
N ILE A 149 -17.83 4.50 10.77
CA ILE A 149 -17.12 3.60 11.69
C ILE A 149 -16.92 4.28 13.04
N THR A 150 -16.55 5.56 13.03
CA THR A 150 -16.31 6.34 14.25
C THR A 150 -17.60 6.60 15.03
N GLU A 151 -18.69 6.97 14.35
CA GLU A 151 -20.02 7.11 14.98
C GLU A 151 -20.46 5.81 15.67
N HIS A 152 -20.39 4.67 14.95
CA HIS A 152 -20.77 3.38 15.54
C HIS A 152 -19.91 2.99 16.73
N ALA A 153 -18.63 3.35 16.74
CA ALA A 153 -17.77 3.11 17.89
C ALA A 153 -18.11 4.05 19.07
N ALA A 154 -18.36 5.31 18.79
CA ALA A 154 -18.77 6.31 19.81
C ALA A 154 -20.09 5.90 20.49
N ASP A 155 -21.09 5.49 19.73
CA ASP A 155 -22.40 5.08 20.23
C ASP A 155 -22.36 3.97 21.28
N VAL A 156 -21.37 3.08 21.17
CA VAL A 156 -21.24 1.92 22.10
C VAL A 156 -20.11 2.09 23.12
N GLY A 157 -19.36 3.20 23.10
CA GLY A 157 -18.20 3.40 23.98
C GLY A 157 -17.00 2.53 23.57
N ALA A 158 -16.76 2.35 22.29
CA ALA A 158 -15.55 1.76 21.72
C ALA A 158 -14.57 2.86 21.31
N LYS A 159 -13.31 2.49 21.01
CA LYS A 159 -12.27 3.40 20.56
C LYS A 159 -11.86 3.08 19.13
N VAL A 160 -11.69 4.11 18.32
CA VAL A 160 -11.12 4.00 16.96
C VAL A 160 -9.69 4.54 16.95
N VAL A 161 -8.80 3.84 16.27
CA VAL A 161 -7.46 4.34 15.93
C VAL A 161 -7.29 4.27 14.43
N LEU A 162 -7.13 5.42 13.79
CA LEU A 162 -6.80 5.54 12.38
C LEU A 162 -5.28 5.47 12.21
N ILE A 163 -4.82 4.54 11.38
CA ILE A 163 -3.40 4.31 11.13
C ILE A 163 -3.10 4.61 9.66
N GLY A 164 -2.11 5.44 9.39
CA GLY A 164 -1.78 5.79 8.01
C GLY A 164 -0.53 6.64 7.85
N ASP A 165 -0.32 7.07 6.65
CA ASP A 165 0.71 8.05 6.28
C ASP A 165 0.06 9.12 5.40
N TRP A 166 0.02 10.37 5.88
CA TRP A 166 -0.62 11.48 5.19
C TRP A 166 0.08 11.88 3.88
N ALA A 167 1.35 11.50 3.72
CA ALA A 167 2.13 11.76 2.52
C ALA A 167 2.00 10.66 1.45
N GLN A 168 1.33 9.55 1.76
CA GLN A 168 0.95 8.54 0.77
C GLN A 168 -0.36 8.93 0.07
N LEU A 169 -0.76 8.11 -0.90
CA LEU A 169 -1.97 8.35 -1.68
C LEU A 169 -3.21 8.47 -0.79
N SER A 170 -4.07 9.39 -1.17
CA SER A 170 -5.41 9.54 -0.59
C SER A 170 -6.43 8.73 -1.37
N ALA A 171 -7.59 8.46 -0.77
CA ALA A 171 -8.69 7.79 -1.45
C ALA A 171 -9.12 8.57 -2.72
N VAL A 172 -9.36 7.82 -3.79
CA VAL A 172 -9.80 8.38 -5.09
C VAL A 172 -11.20 9.00 -4.96
N GLU A 173 -12.06 8.39 -4.13
CA GLU A 173 -13.42 8.88 -3.85
C GLU A 173 -13.39 9.69 -2.54
N THR A 174 -13.50 11.02 -2.61
CA THR A 174 -13.68 11.87 -1.41
C THR A 174 -12.80 11.46 -0.22
N GLY A 175 -11.51 11.37 -0.45
CA GLY A 175 -10.50 11.09 0.56
C GLY A 175 -9.92 12.38 1.15
N GLY A 176 -9.14 12.22 2.21
CA GLY A 176 -8.42 13.35 2.83
C GLY A 176 -8.74 13.55 4.31
N ALA A 177 -9.76 12.86 4.83
CA ALA A 177 -10.11 12.98 6.25
C ALA A 177 -8.94 12.64 7.18
N PHE A 178 -8.16 11.59 6.88
CA PHE A 178 -6.97 11.26 7.67
C PHE A 178 -5.96 12.42 7.68
N GLY A 179 -5.61 12.94 6.51
CA GLY A 179 -4.69 14.08 6.40
C GLY A 179 -5.24 15.36 7.03
N MET A 180 -6.55 15.61 6.90
CA MET A 180 -7.23 16.72 7.58
C MET A 180 -7.10 16.59 9.10
N LEU A 181 -7.42 15.43 9.68
CA LEU A 181 -7.32 15.17 11.12
C LEU A 181 -5.89 15.35 11.63
N VAL A 182 -4.89 14.88 10.86
CA VAL A 182 -3.48 15.08 11.21
C VAL A 182 -3.10 16.55 11.27
N ARG A 183 -3.57 17.36 10.30
CA ARG A 183 -3.28 18.82 10.27
C ARG A 183 -3.99 19.62 11.37
N HIS A 184 -5.17 19.18 11.81
CA HIS A 184 -5.95 19.92 12.82
C HIS A 184 -5.62 19.53 14.26
N ARG A 185 -4.77 18.54 14.48
CA ARG A 185 -4.42 18.07 15.81
C ARG A 185 -3.01 18.52 16.17
N ASP A 186 -2.86 19.30 17.26
CA ASP A 186 -1.57 19.89 17.68
C ASP A 186 -0.45 18.86 17.91
N GLN A 187 -0.80 17.66 18.29
CA GLN A 187 0.18 16.60 18.56
C GLN A 187 -0.41 15.24 18.17
N VAL A 188 -0.04 14.73 17.02
CA VAL A 188 -0.38 13.37 16.60
C VAL A 188 0.75 12.41 16.97
N PRO A 189 0.46 11.24 17.57
CA PRO A 189 1.45 10.18 17.72
C PRO A 189 2.03 9.78 16.36
N GLU A 190 3.33 9.97 16.20
CA GLU A 190 4.03 9.69 14.93
C GLU A 190 5.24 8.78 15.16
N LEU A 191 5.42 7.80 14.27
CA LEU A 191 6.59 6.96 14.18
C LEU A 191 7.57 7.60 13.19
N THR A 192 8.75 7.95 13.66
CA THR A 192 9.73 8.71 12.86
C THR A 192 10.85 7.85 12.29
N ASP A 193 11.09 6.68 12.89
CA ASP A 193 12.20 5.81 12.49
C ASP A 193 11.78 4.88 11.34
N VAL A 194 12.42 5.04 10.17
CA VAL A 194 12.17 4.23 8.97
C VAL A 194 13.13 3.06 8.93
N ARG A 195 12.61 1.83 8.91
CA ARG A 195 13.40 0.58 9.00
C ARG A 195 13.35 -0.27 7.75
N ARG A 196 12.56 0.12 6.77
CA ARG A 196 12.39 -0.64 5.53
C ARG A 196 13.69 -0.78 4.77
N PHE A 197 14.44 0.30 4.63
CA PHE A 197 15.59 0.37 3.76
C PHE A 197 16.84 -0.25 4.40
N ALA A 198 17.57 -0.99 3.60
CA ALA A 198 18.88 -1.51 3.97
C ALA A 198 19.95 -0.42 4.07
N ASN A 199 19.80 0.65 3.29
CA ASN A 199 20.72 1.77 3.23
C ASN A 199 20.29 2.90 4.15
N ASP A 200 21.16 3.39 5.02
CA ASP A 200 20.82 4.46 5.97
C ASP A 200 20.55 5.81 5.26
N TRP A 201 21.28 6.11 4.18
CA TRP A 201 21.02 7.31 3.39
C TRP A 201 19.59 7.34 2.83
N GLU A 202 19.09 6.20 2.36
CA GLU A 202 17.76 6.09 1.76
C GLU A 202 16.64 6.28 2.80
N LYS A 203 16.90 5.92 4.05
CA LYS A 203 15.98 6.24 5.16
C LYS A 203 15.78 7.76 5.29
N THR A 204 16.89 8.52 5.28
CA THR A 204 16.87 9.98 5.40
C THR A 204 16.26 10.62 4.16
N ALA A 205 16.70 10.19 2.97
CA ALA A 205 16.20 10.73 1.70
C ALA A 205 14.70 10.46 1.52
N SER A 206 14.19 9.27 1.89
CA SER A 206 12.75 8.96 1.81
C SER A 206 11.90 9.85 2.71
N LEU A 207 12.40 10.24 3.88
CA LEU A 207 11.73 11.25 4.72
C LEU A 207 11.78 12.64 4.08
N GLY A 208 12.84 12.97 3.34
CA GLY A 208 12.90 14.18 2.52
C GLY A 208 11.82 14.18 1.43
N LEU A 209 11.71 13.10 0.66
CA LEU A 209 10.63 12.93 -0.35
C LEU A 209 9.24 13.05 0.26
N ARG A 210 9.03 12.47 1.44
CA ARG A 210 7.77 12.54 2.18
C ARG A 210 7.32 13.99 2.44
N HIS A 211 8.28 14.87 2.68
CA HIS A 211 8.04 16.30 2.95
C HIS A 211 8.21 17.20 1.72
N GLY A 212 8.39 16.63 0.51
CA GLY A 212 8.59 17.41 -0.72
C GLY A 212 9.92 18.16 -0.77
N ARG A 213 10.94 17.71 -0.06
CA ARG A 213 12.26 18.36 -0.09
C ARG A 213 13.02 17.96 -1.34
N ILE A 214 13.38 18.96 -2.14
CA ILE A 214 14.09 18.78 -3.42
C ILE A 214 15.49 18.22 -3.20
N ASP A 215 16.20 18.66 -2.15
CA ASP A 215 17.54 18.17 -1.77
C ASP A 215 17.60 16.65 -1.56
N ALA A 216 16.46 16.02 -1.28
CA ALA A 216 16.39 14.57 -1.21
C ALA A 216 16.60 13.90 -2.57
N LEU A 217 16.26 14.55 -3.68
CA LEU A 217 16.47 14.02 -5.03
C LEU A 217 17.95 13.96 -5.39
N ASP A 218 18.75 14.92 -4.91
CA ASP A 218 20.19 14.95 -5.14
C ASP A 218 20.87 13.68 -4.61
N GLU A 219 20.42 13.20 -3.44
CA GLU A 219 20.91 11.95 -2.83
C GLU A 219 20.64 10.72 -3.71
N TYR A 220 19.49 10.67 -4.37
CA TYR A 220 19.16 9.60 -5.33
C TYR A 220 19.96 9.74 -6.62
N GLN A 221 20.11 10.96 -7.13
CA GLN A 221 20.84 11.24 -8.35
C GLN A 221 22.34 10.91 -8.23
N GLU A 222 23.00 11.36 -7.17
CA GLU A 222 24.42 11.07 -6.89
C GLU A 222 24.72 9.57 -6.82
N ARG A 223 23.72 8.75 -6.47
CA ARG A 223 23.85 7.30 -6.36
C ARG A 223 23.34 6.54 -7.59
N GLY A 224 23.05 7.25 -8.68
CA GLY A 224 22.55 6.65 -9.91
C GLY A 224 21.19 5.98 -9.75
N ARG A 225 20.34 6.51 -8.84
CA ARG A 225 19.00 6.01 -8.61
C ARG A 225 17.93 6.76 -9.39
N LEU A 226 18.29 7.88 -10.00
CA LEU A 226 17.48 8.64 -10.94
C LEU A 226 18.15 8.57 -12.32
N LEU A 227 17.42 8.08 -13.29
CA LEU A 227 17.80 8.06 -14.70
C LEU A 227 16.77 8.86 -15.47
N ASP A 228 17.20 9.52 -16.53
CA ASP A 228 16.31 10.29 -17.41
C ASP A 228 16.59 10.02 -18.88
N GLY A 229 15.58 10.25 -19.71
CA GLY A 229 15.65 10.05 -21.13
C GLY A 229 14.27 10.09 -21.79
N ASP A 230 14.23 9.85 -23.09
CA ASP A 230 12.98 9.69 -23.80
C ASP A 230 12.20 8.44 -23.33
N ALA A 231 10.92 8.36 -23.69
CA ALA A 231 10.02 7.31 -23.21
C ALA A 231 10.49 5.90 -23.60
N GLU A 232 11.01 5.71 -24.82
CA GLU A 232 11.45 4.40 -25.31
C GLU A 232 12.70 3.94 -24.54
N THR A 233 13.69 4.82 -24.41
CA THR A 233 14.93 4.58 -23.64
C THR A 233 14.60 4.24 -22.18
N MET A 234 13.66 4.93 -21.55
CA MET A 234 13.31 4.67 -20.16
C MET A 234 12.51 3.37 -19.98
N LEU A 235 11.66 3.01 -20.95
CA LEU A 235 10.98 1.71 -20.95
C LEU A 235 11.96 0.54 -21.08
N ASP A 236 12.97 0.66 -21.93
CA ASP A 236 13.99 -0.36 -22.05
C ASP A 236 14.88 -0.43 -20.79
N ALA A 237 15.30 0.69 -20.26
CA ALA A 237 16.16 0.74 -19.07
C ALA A 237 15.47 0.15 -17.83
N ILE A 238 14.19 0.46 -17.61
CA ILE A 238 13.44 -0.10 -16.46
C ILE A 238 13.25 -1.61 -16.62
N TYR A 239 12.98 -2.08 -17.84
CA TYR A 239 12.82 -3.49 -18.13
C TYR A 239 14.13 -4.27 -17.89
N GLU A 240 15.25 -3.81 -18.44
CA GLU A 240 16.56 -4.44 -18.28
C GLU A 240 16.99 -4.54 -16.80
N ALA A 241 16.76 -3.49 -16.03
CA ALA A 241 17.06 -3.47 -14.60
C ALA A 241 16.16 -4.46 -13.82
N TRP A 242 14.87 -4.52 -14.14
CA TRP A 242 13.94 -5.49 -13.56
C TRP A 242 14.30 -6.92 -13.93
N HIS A 243 14.65 -7.18 -15.19
CA HIS A 243 15.05 -8.50 -15.67
C HIS A 243 16.31 -8.98 -14.95
N THR A 244 17.33 -8.12 -14.86
CA THR A 244 18.58 -8.40 -14.13
C THR A 244 18.33 -8.75 -12.65
N ASP A 245 17.54 -7.94 -11.95
CA ASP A 245 17.21 -8.19 -10.55
C ASP A 245 16.42 -9.50 -10.36
N ARG A 246 15.55 -9.84 -11.31
CA ARG A 246 14.80 -11.08 -11.31
C ARG A 246 15.71 -12.30 -11.50
N ASP A 247 16.67 -12.22 -12.39
CA ASP A 247 17.66 -13.29 -12.64
C ASP A 247 18.59 -13.51 -11.44
N GLU A 248 18.88 -12.44 -10.70
CA GLU A 248 19.56 -12.52 -9.39
C GLU A 248 18.67 -13.16 -8.29
N GLY A 249 17.42 -13.46 -8.58
CA GLY A 249 16.47 -14.08 -7.64
C GLY A 249 15.84 -13.08 -6.65
N LEU A 250 15.96 -11.80 -6.90
CA LEU A 250 15.37 -10.75 -6.09
C LEU A 250 13.86 -10.63 -6.40
N ARG A 251 13.08 -10.26 -5.39
CA ARG A 251 11.71 -9.83 -5.61
C ARG A 251 11.73 -8.40 -6.11
N THR A 252 11.41 -8.23 -7.36
CA THR A 252 11.46 -6.95 -8.05
C THR A 252 10.11 -6.56 -8.60
N LEU A 253 9.84 -5.27 -8.71
CA LEU A 253 8.57 -4.72 -9.19
C LEU A 253 8.80 -3.53 -10.09
N MET A 254 8.24 -3.57 -11.30
CA MET A 254 8.08 -2.39 -12.15
C MET A 254 6.82 -1.64 -11.76
N ILE A 255 6.91 -0.32 -11.65
CA ILE A 255 5.82 0.55 -11.20
C ILE A 255 5.67 1.69 -12.20
N ALA A 256 4.44 2.04 -12.60
CA ALA A 256 4.18 3.19 -13.44
C ALA A 256 2.95 3.98 -12.97
N GLY A 257 2.84 5.24 -13.40
CA GLY A 257 1.77 6.15 -12.99
C GLY A 257 0.42 5.81 -13.63
N THR A 258 0.42 5.33 -14.88
CA THR A 258 -0.80 5.07 -15.67
C THR A 258 -0.97 3.60 -16.04
N GLY A 259 -2.21 3.19 -16.30
CA GLY A 259 -2.51 1.84 -16.79
C GLY A 259 -1.90 1.54 -18.16
N GLU A 260 -1.78 2.55 -19.02
CA GLU A 260 -1.17 2.43 -20.35
C GLU A 260 0.33 2.09 -20.23
N MET A 261 1.08 2.81 -19.43
CA MET A 261 2.50 2.51 -19.16
C MET A 261 2.69 1.14 -18.54
N VAL A 262 1.78 0.73 -17.63
CA VAL A 262 1.79 -0.63 -17.05
C VAL A 262 1.58 -1.68 -18.12
N ALA A 263 0.66 -1.47 -19.07
CA ALA A 263 0.42 -2.39 -20.17
C ALA A 263 1.66 -2.53 -21.06
N GLN A 264 2.31 -1.42 -21.43
CA GLN A 264 3.55 -1.42 -22.23
C GLN A 264 4.67 -2.20 -21.52
N LEU A 265 4.90 -1.97 -20.24
CA LEU A 265 5.90 -2.71 -19.45
C LEU A 265 5.56 -4.20 -19.36
N ASN A 266 4.30 -4.55 -19.19
CA ASN A 266 3.84 -5.93 -19.14
C ASN A 266 4.03 -6.64 -20.48
N GLU A 267 3.70 -5.99 -21.60
CA GLU A 267 3.89 -6.53 -22.96
C GLU A 267 5.38 -6.72 -23.27
N ARG A 268 6.22 -5.74 -22.91
CA ARG A 268 7.67 -5.83 -23.08
C ARG A 268 8.26 -7.02 -22.31
N ALA A 269 7.89 -7.15 -21.04
CA ALA A 269 8.35 -8.25 -20.19
C ALA A 269 7.88 -9.61 -20.73
N ARG A 270 6.63 -9.70 -21.19
CA ARG A 270 6.08 -10.92 -21.74
C ARG A 270 6.76 -11.35 -23.04
N ALA A 271 7.05 -10.39 -23.93
CA ALA A 271 7.70 -10.66 -25.22
C ALA A 271 9.05 -11.36 -25.01
N ASP A 272 9.88 -10.85 -24.12
CA ASP A 272 11.17 -11.45 -23.82
C ASP A 272 11.05 -12.83 -23.15
N LEU A 273 10.08 -12.98 -22.23
CA LEU A 273 9.84 -14.27 -21.57
C LEU A 273 9.33 -15.35 -22.55
N ILE A 274 8.65 -14.96 -23.63
CA ILE A 274 8.29 -15.85 -24.75
C ILE A 274 9.55 -16.23 -25.52
N GLU A 275 10.41 -15.26 -25.85
CA GLU A 275 11.64 -15.49 -26.61
C GLU A 275 12.59 -16.44 -25.85
N THR A 276 12.67 -16.28 -24.54
CA THR A 276 13.48 -17.16 -23.68
C THR A 276 12.79 -18.48 -23.32
N GLY A 277 11.57 -18.72 -23.81
CA GLY A 277 10.82 -19.97 -23.61
C GLY A 277 10.29 -20.18 -22.17
N GLN A 278 10.22 -19.12 -21.36
CA GLN A 278 9.70 -19.18 -20.00
C GLN A 278 8.16 -19.09 -19.96
N VAL A 279 7.56 -18.49 -20.99
CA VAL A 279 6.12 -18.27 -21.14
C VAL A 279 5.67 -18.74 -22.51
N GLU A 280 4.49 -19.35 -22.61
CA GLU A 280 3.90 -19.74 -23.89
C GLU A 280 3.44 -18.49 -24.68
N ALA A 281 3.74 -18.47 -25.99
CA ALA A 281 3.30 -17.40 -26.89
C ALA A 281 1.78 -17.34 -27.00
N ASP A 282 1.15 -18.51 -27.14
CA ASP A 282 -0.31 -18.63 -27.16
C ASP A 282 -0.92 -18.27 -25.80
N GLY A 283 -2.00 -17.49 -25.82
CA GLY A 283 -2.63 -17.05 -24.58
C GLY A 283 -4.08 -16.63 -24.78
N LEU A 284 -4.72 -16.29 -23.66
CA LEU A 284 -6.08 -15.76 -23.63
C LEU A 284 -6.03 -14.24 -23.47
N ARG A 285 -6.92 -13.55 -24.19
CA ARG A 285 -7.06 -12.10 -24.08
C ARG A 285 -7.60 -11.71 -22.70
N LEU A 286 -6.93 -10.76 -22.06
CA LEU A 286 -7.25 -10.23 -20.75
C LEU A 286 -8.09 -8.95 -20.84
N HIS A 287 -8.48 -8.42 -19.67
CA HIS A 287 -9.30 -7.21 -19.51
C HIS A 287 -8.73 -5.98 -20.24
N ASP A 288 -7.43 -5.74 -20.11
CA ASP A 288 -6.71 -4.58 -20.67
C ASP A 288 -6.32 -4.75 -22.15
N GLY A 289 -6.72 -5.85 -22.75
CA GLY A 289 -6.40 -6.19 -24.13
C GLY A 289 -5.09 -6.95 -24.31
N THR A 290 -4.27 -7.07 -23.28
CA THR A 290 -3.07 -7.91 -23.26
C THR A 290 -3.42 -9.40 -23.33
N THR A 291 -2.43 -10.27 -23.38
CA THR A 291 -2.60 -11.73 -23.49
C THR A 291 -1.81 -12.45 -22.41
N ALA A 292 -2.36 -13.51 -21.82
CA ALA A 292 -1.63 -14.38 -20.90
C ALA A 292 -1.71 -15.85 -21.30
N GLY A 293 -0.56 -16.52 -21.32
CA GLY A 293 -0.36 -17.96 -21.55
C GLY A 293 0.18 -18.67 -20.33
N VAL A 294 0.53 -19.95 -20.47
CA VAL A 294 1.16 -20.73 -19.40
C VAL A 294 2.53 -20.15 -19.08
N GLY A 295 2.84 -20.03 -17.80
CA GLY A 295 4.04 -19.39 -17.29
C GLY A 295 3.86 -17.91 -16.89
N ASP A 296 2.89 -17.20 -17.51
CA ASP A 296 2.67 -15.78 -17.24
C ASP A 296 2.31 -15.49 -15.78
N LEU A 297 2.75 -14.33 -15.30
CA LEU A 297 2.29 -13.73 -14.05
C LEU A 297 1.07 -12.87 -14.32
N VAL A 298 0.02 -13.08 -13.52
CA VAL A 298 -1.24 -12.35 -13.66
C VAL A 298 -1.72 -11.83 -12.31
N VAL A 299 -2.52 -10.75 -12.36
CA VAL A 299 -3.12 -10.10 -11.19
C VAL A 299 -4.64 -10.08 -11.33
N THR A 300 -5.33 -10.46 -10.27
CA THR A 300 -6.79 -10.40 -10.18
C THR A 300 -7.28 -9.01 -9.76
N ARG A 301 -8.38 -8.54 -10.35
CA ARG A 301 -8.94 -7.20 -10.15
C ARG A 301 -10.19 -7.15 -9.31
N LEU A 302 -10.89 -8.27 -9.18
CA LEU A 302 -12.15 -8.35 -8.46
C LEU A 302 -12.07 -9.37 -7.33
N ASN A 303 -12.64 -8.98 -6.17
CA ASN A 303 -12.84 -9.89 -5.05
C ASN A 303 -13.93 -10.94 -5.36
N ASP A 304 -13.61 -12.23 -5.39
CA ASP A 304 -14.61 -13.28 -5.52
C ASP A 304 -14.37 -14.42 -4.52
N ARG A 305 -15.20 -14.46 -3.48
CA ARG A 305 -15.14 -15.49 -2.42
C ARG A 305 -15.58 -16.88 -2.89
N ARG A 306 -16.25 -16.98 -4.04
CA ARG A 306 -16.66 -18.27 -4.62
C ARG A 306 -15.47 -18.98 -5.28
N LEU A 307 -14.49 -18.19 -5.76
CA LEU A 307 -13.23 -18.69 -6.27
C LEU A 307 -12.25 -18.87 -5.11
N SER A 308 -12.20 -20.09 -4.57
CA SER A 308 -11.41 -20.36 -3.36
C SER A 308 -10.73 -21.73 -3.38
N THR A 309 -9.61 -21.84 -2.69
CA THR A 309 -8.91 -23.09 -2.39
C THR A 309 -8.76 -23.20 -0.86
N GLY A 310 -9.66 -23.93 -0.22
CA GLY A 310 -9.70 -24.03 1.23
C GLY A 310 -10.07 -22.72 1.91
N ARG A 311 -9.17 -22.14 2.70
CA ARG A 311 -9.41 -20.84 3.39
C ARG A 311 -9.06 -19.62 2.54
N ALA A 312 -8.20 -19.80 1.52
CA ALA A 312 -7.80 -18.72 0.64
C ALA A 312 -8.81 -18.55 -0.51
N TRP A 313 -9.16 -17.32 -0.83
CA TRP A 313 -10.07 -16.94 -1.91
C TRP A 313 -9.47 -15.81 -2.75
N VAL A 314 -10.00 -15.58 -3.96
CA VAL A 314 -9.47 -14.59 -4.91
C VAL A 314 -9.77 -13.16 -4.45
N LYS A 315 -8.72 -12.36 -4.29
CA LYS A 315 -8.81 -10.94 -3.92
C LYS A 315 -8.29 -10.05 -5.03
N ASN A 316 -8.77 -8.84 -5.06
CA ASN A 316 -8.16 -7.78 -5.87
C ASN A 316 -6.70 -7.56 -5.45
N GLY A 317 -5.79 -7.58 -6.42
CA GLY A 317 -4.36 -7.45 -6.21
C GLY A 317 -3.61 -8.74 -5.88
N ASP A 318 -4.30 -9.90 -5.81
CA ASP A 318 -3.61 -11.19 -5.68
C ASP A 318 -2.82 -11.50 -6.96
N ARG A 319 -1.57 -11.94 -6.78
CA ARG A 319 -0.66 -12.32 -7.86
C ARG A 319 -0.61 -13.83 -8.03
N TRP A 320 -0.68 -14.29 -9.27
CA TRP A 320 -0.76 -15.68 -9.63
C TRP A 320 0.20 -16.00 -10.79
N GLN A 321 0.62 -17.25 -10.89
CA GLN A 321 1.24 -17.80 -12.09
C GLN A 321 0.25 -18.71 -12.82
N VAL A 322 0.12 -18.52 -14.12
CA VAL A 322 -0.69 -19.39 -14.98
C VAL A 322 0.03 -20.73 -15.14
N THR A 323 -0.67 -21.83 -14.81
CA THR A 323 -0.11 -23.18 -14.85
C THR A 323 -0.75 -24.05 -15.92
N HIS A 324 -1.94 -23.69 -16.39
CA HIS A 324 -2.62 -24.41 -17.47
C HIS A 324 -3.68 -23.52 -18.12
N ARG A 325 -3.89 -23.70 -19.41
CA ARG A 325 -4.93 -23.05 -20.21
C ARG A 325 -5.91 -24.10 -20.72
N TYR A 326 -7.20 -23.89 -20.51
CA TYR A 326 -8.26 -24.78 -20.97
C TYR A 326 -8.91 -24.25 -22.26
N ASP A 327 -9.47 -25.15 -23.06
CA ASP A 327 -10.12 -24.83 -24.33
C ASP A 327 -11.39 -23.96 -24.17
N ASP A 328 -12.02 -23.99 -23.01
CA ASP A 328 -13.18 -23.17 -22.67
C ASP A 328 -12.84 -21.72 -22.32
N GLY A 329 -11.56 -21.36 -22.37
CA GLY A 329 -11.05 -20.02 -22.03
C GLY A 329 -10.84 -19.80 -20.55
N SER A 330 -10.89 -20.83 -19.71
CA SER A 330 -10.49 -20.75 -18.30
C SER A 330 -8.98 -20.96 -18.13
N LEU A 331 -8.43 -20.46 -16.98
CA LEU A 331 -7.02 -20.62 -16.61
C LEU A 331 -6.88 -21.29 -15.25
N ALA A 332 -6.03 -22.30 -15.17
CA ALA A 332 -5.54 -22.75 -13.87
C ALA A 332 -4.36 -21.88 -13.43
N VAL A 333 -4.42 -21.39 -12.19
CA VAL A 333 -3.41 -20.50 -11.64
C VAL A 333 -2.95 -20.98 -10.26
N ARG A 334 -1.70 -20.68 -9.89
CA ARG A 334 -1.19 -20.87 -8.53
C ARG A 334 -0.80 -19.53 -7.94
N ARG A 335 -1.18 -19.31 -6.68
CA ARG A 335 -0.86 -18.07 -5.97
C ARG A 335 0.65 -17.94 -5.79
N LEU A 336 1.17 -16.71 -5.96
CA LEU A 336 2.58 -16.42 -5.68
C LEU A 336 2.77 -16.17 -4.18
N GLY A 337 3.76 -16.84 -3.60
CA GLY A 337 4.18 -16.65 -2.23
C GLY A 337 5.43 -15.80 -2.10
N ARG A 338 6.14 -15.97 -0.99
CA ARG A 338 7.42 -15.31 -0.78
C ARG A 338 8.43 -15.73 -1.86
N GLY A 339 9.09 -14.72 -2.47
CA GLY A 339 10.07 -14.93 -3.55
C GLY A 339 9.44 -15.25 -4.90
N ASP A 340 8.21 -14.79 -5.12
CA ASP A 340 7.43 -14.97 -6.37
C ASP A 340 7.34 -16.43 -6.85
N LYS A 341 7.48 -17.38 -5.94
CA LYS A 341 7.33 -18.80 -6.25
C LYS A 341 5.87 -19.23 -6.09
N PRO A 342 5.32 -19.96 -7.08
CA PRO A 342 3.97 -20.47 -6.99
C PRO A 342 3.84 -21.48 -5.85
N HIS A 343 2.81 -21.31 -5.03
CA HIS A 343 2.55 -22.20 -3.89
C HIS A 343 1.07 -22.60 -3.81
N GLY A 344 0.80 -23.61 -2.99
CA GLY A 344 -0.56 -24.08 -2.74
C GLY A 344 -1.17 -24.86 -3.90
N LYS A 345 -2.48 -25.10 -3.80
CA LYS A 345 -3.26 -25.82 -4.83
C LYS A 345 -3.56 -24.86 -6.00
N ALA A 346 -3.63 -25.41 -7.20
CA ALA A 346 -4.12 -24.68 -8.35
C ALA A 346 -5.59 -24.30 -8.17
N LEU A 347 -5.95 -23.12 -8.63
CA LEU A 347 -7.31 -22.60 -8.70
C LEU A 347 -7.66 -22.38 -10.17
N VAL A 348 -8.89 -22.70 -10.57
CA VAL A 348 -9.37 -22.43 -11.92
C VAL A 348 -10.15 -21.13 -11.91
N LEU A 349 -9.69 -20.17 -12.71
CA LEU A 349 -10.38 -18.91 -12.99
C LEU A 349 -11.28 -19.12 -14.21
N PRO A 350 -12.61 -18.92 -14.09
CA PRO A 350 -13.53 -19.11 -15.23
C PRO A 350 -13.24 -18.12 -16.38
N ALA A 351 -13.55 -18.51 -17.60
CA ALA A 351 -13.30 -17.71 -18.80
C ALA A 351 -13.84 -16.27 -18.73
N LYS A 352 -15.01 -16.08 -18.09
CA LYS A 352 -15.56 -14.73 -17.86
C LYS A 352 -14.65 -13.91 -16.97
N TYR A 353 -14.18 -14.49 -15.85
CA TYR A 353 -13.27 -13.79 -14.91
C TYR A 353 -11.94 -13.44 -15.59
N VAL A 354 -11.41 -14.36 -16.43
CA VAL A 354 -10.16 -14.13 -17.17
C VAL A 354 -10.27 -12.91 -18.09
N ARG A 355 -11.36 -12.80 -18.84
CA ARG A 355 -11.57 -11.68 -19.79
C ARG A 355 -11.86 -10.33 -19.12
N GLU A 356 -12.54 -10.35 -17.98
CA GLU A 356 -13.09 -9.13 -17.36
C GLU A 356 -12.27 -8.62 -16.19
N GLU A 357 -11.55 -9.51 -15.47
CA GLU A 357 -10.99 -9.21 -14.17
C GLU A 357 -9.53 -9.67 -14.00
N LEU A 358 -8.83 -9.97 -15.10
CA LEU A 358 -7.44 -10.40 -15.04
C LEU A 358 -6.55 -9.49 -15.88
N GLU A 359 -5.36 -9.19 -15.38
CA GLU A 359 -4.29 -8.43 -16.07
C GLU A 359 -2.95 -9.13 -15.90
N LEU A 360 -1.96 -8.81 -16.75
CA LEU A 360 -0.58 -9.23 -16.54
C LEU A 360 -0.01 -8.61 -15.26
N GLY A 361 0.91 -9.30 -14.61
CA GLY A 361 1.40 -8.99 -13.26
C GLY A 361 2.90 -8.72 -13.13
N TYR A 362 3.60 -8.36 -14.22
CA TYR A 362 5.03 -7.99 -14.21
C TYR A 362 5.24 -6.54 -13.74
N ALA A 363 4.34 -5.65 -14.15
CA ALA A 363 4.28 -4.26 -13.72
C ALA A 363 2.97 -3.96 -12.97
N SER A 364 2.95 -2.87 -12.21
CA SER A 364 1.79 -2.44 -11.42
C SER A 364 1.66 -0.93 -11.43
N THR A 365 0.44 -0.43 -11.25
CA THR A 365 0.27 1.00 -10.96
C THR A 365 0.77 1.34 -9.56
N VAL A 366 1.17 2.61 -9.34
CA VAL A 366 1.58 3.10 -8.02
C VAL A 366 0.51 2.84 -6.96
N HIS A 367 -0.77 3.02 -7.30
CA HIS A 367 -1.90 2.78 -6.40
C HIS A 367 -1.97 1.31 -5.92
N ARG A 368 -1.79 0.35 -6.82
CA ARG A 368 -1.77 -1.06 -6.46
C ARG A 368 -0.49 -1.49 -5.75
N ALA A 369 0.63 -0.83 -6.05
CA ALA A 369 1.90 -1.07 -5.38
C ALA A 369 1.91 -0.55 -3.93
N GLN A 370 0.96 0.29 -3.54
CA GLN A 370 0.85 0.75 -2.15
C GLN A 370 0.64 -0.45 -1.22
N GLY A 371 1.33 -0.46 -0.08
CA GLY A 371 1.36 -1.62 0.82
C GLY A 371 2.34 -2.73 0.43
N ALA A 372 2.73 -2.85 -0.84
CA ALA A 372 3.73 -3.84 -1.28
C ALA A 372 5.11 -3.57 -0.68
N SER A 373 5.89 -4.63 -0.49
CA SER A 373 7.29 -4.55 -0.06
C SER A 373 8.09 -5.61 -0.81
N VAL A 374 9.01 -5.15 -1.62
CA VAL A 374 9.89 -5.95 -2.50
C VAL A 374 11.35 -5.71 -2.15
N ASP A 375 12.27 -6.45 -2.77
CA ASP A 375 13.69 -6.24 -2.55
C ASP A 375 14.18 -5.04 -3.37
N THR A 376 13.70 -4.90 -4.62
CA THR A 376 14.02 -3.77 -5.51
C THR A 376 12.74 -3.26 -6.19
N ALA A 377 12.65 -1.95 -6.41
CA ALA A 377 11.56 -1.31 -7.13
C ALA A 377 12.09 -0.38 -8.21
N HIS A 378 11.46 -0.44 -9.37
CA HIS A 378 11.79 0.36 -10.55
C HIS A 378 10.55 1.15 -10.95
N ALA A 379 10.59 2.46 -10.85
CA ALA A 379 9.47 3.36 -11.11
C ALA A 379 9.65 4.11 -12.42
N LEU A 380 8.76 3.91 -13.38
CA LEU A 380 8.65 4.75 -14.56
C LEU A 380 7.84 6.00 -14.20
N VAL A 381 8.45 7.15 -14.35
CA VAL A 381 7.90 8.44 -13.90
C VAL A 381 7.73 9.38 -15.10
N ASP A 382 6.48 9.75 -15.34
CA ASP A 382 6.16 10.88 -16.20
C ASP A 382 5.87 12.09 -15.30
N PRO A 383 6.72 13.15 -15.31
CA PRO A 383 6.53 14.31 -14.47
C PRO A 383 5.18 15.02 -14.70
N GLY A 384 4.65 14.97 -15.93
CA GLY A 384 3.37 15.58 -16.27
C GLY A 384 2.15 14.84 -15.69
N ALA A 385 2.30 13.56 -15.34
CA ALA A 385 1.25 12.71 -14.80
C ALA A 385 1.51 12.23 -13.37
N SER A 386 2.58 12.71 -12.72
CA SER A 386 2.99 12.28 -11.38
C SER A 386 2.73 13.37 -10.34
N SER A 387 2.32 12.98 -9.14
CA SER A 387 2.30 13.83 -7.95
C SER A 387 3.41 13.43 -6.98
N ARG A 388 3.67 14.30 -6.01
CA ARG A 388 4.61 14.01 -4.92
C ARG A 388 4.26 12.70 -4.20
N GLU A 389 2.99 12.47 -3.92
CA GLU A 389 2.50 11.27 -3.23
C GLU A 389 2.75 10.01 -4.08
N LEU A 390 2.49 10.08 -5.39
CA LEU A 390 2.77 8.98 -6.33
C LEU A 390 4.26 8.65 -6.34
N PHE A 391 5.11 9.67 -6.47
CA PHE A 391 6.56 9.50 -6.48
C PHE A 391 7.08 8.93 -5.15
N TYR A 392 6.63 9.49 -4.02
CA TYR A 392 7.00 8.99 -2.69
C TYR A 392 6.60 7.52 -2.49
N VAL A 393 5.37 7.16 -2.88
CA VAL A 393 4.92 5.77 -2.78
C VAL A 393 5.78 4.87 -3.65
N ALA A 394 6.05 5.22 -4.90
CA ALA A 394 6.86 4.43 -5.82
C ALA A 394 8.28 4.20 -5.28
N MET A 395 8.95 5.27 -4.79
CA MET A 395 10.33 5.26 -4.28
C MET A 395 10.48 4.65 -2.88
N THR A 396 9.39 4.11 -2.31
CA THR A 396 9.41 3.46 -1.00
C THR A 396 8.97 2.00 -1.01
N ARG A 397 8.94 1.34 -2.17
CA ARG A 397 8.53 -0.08 -2.26
C ARG A 397 9.67 -1.05 -2.02
N GLY A 398 10.87 -0.74 -2.53
CA GLY A 398 12.08 -1.54 -2.40
C GLY A 398 12.73 -1.43 -1.04
N LYS A 399 13.31 -2.55 -0.57
CA LYS A 399 14.11 -2.59 0.66
C LYS A 399 15.58 -2.27 0.42
N HIS A 400 16.11 -2.76 -0.70
CA HIS A 400 17.52 -2.64 -1.04
C HIS A 400 17.77 -1.55 -2.07
N ARG A 401 16.87 -1.43 -3.05
CA ARG A 401 17.04 -0.47 -4.15
C ARG A 401 15.69 0.06 -4.61
N ASN A 402 15.59 1.38 -4.76
CA ASN A 402 14.52 2.06 -5.46
C ASN A 402 15.14 2.94 -6.54
N HIS A 403 14.67 2.79 -7.78
CA HIS A 403 15.11 3.56 -8.95
C HIS A 403 13.90 4.26 -9.57
N ALA A 404 14.12 5.48 -10.06
CA ALA A 404 13.17 6.18 -10.90
C ALA A 404 13.78 6.37 -12.30
N TYR A 405 12.97 6.10 -13.31
CA TYR A 405 13.24 6.28 -14.73
C TYR A 405 12.32 7.39 -15.19
N VAL A 406 12.86 8.58 -15.37
CA VAL A 406 12.10 9.81 -15.58
C VAL A 406 12.02 10.08 -17.08
N ILE A 407 10.80 10.15 -17.61
CA ILE A 407 10.56 10.50 -19.00
C ILE A 407 10.71 12.02 -19.13
N VAL A 408 11.68 12.46 -19.94
CA VAL A 408 11.88 13.86 -20.29
C VAL A 408 11.46 14.02 -21.75
N PRO A 409 10.61 15.01 -22.08
CA PRO A 409 10.29 15.29 -23.48
C PRO A 409 11.56 15.60 -24.25
N ASP A 410 11.68 15.09 -25.48
CA ASP A 410 12.80 15.43 -26.35
C ASP A 410 12.72 16.92 -26.71
N LEU A 411 13.63 17.73 -26.12
CA LEU A 411 13.67 19.17 -26.34
C LEU A 411 13.94 19.57 -27.81
N HIS A 412 14.27 18.62 -28.67
CA HIS A 412 14.44 18.85 -30.10
C HIS A 412 13.12 19.07 -30.85
N GLU A 413 11.97 18.72 -30.27
CA GLU A 413 10.65 18.98 -30.86
C GLU A 413 10.01 20.31 -30.42
N ILE A 414 10.56 20.99 -29.40
CA ILE A 414 10.04 22.25 -28.87
C ILE A 414 11.08 23.38 -29.05
N GLU A 415 11.05 24.01 -30.23
CA GLU A 415 11.75 25.24 -30.65
C GLU A 415 13.29 25.33 -30.53
N PRO A 416 13.97 25.88 -31.57
CA PRO A 416 15.47 25.91 -31.65
C PRO A 416 16.11 27.07 -30.86
N HIS A 417 15.56 27.56 -29.78
CA HIS A 417 16.03 28.79 -29.10
C HIS A 417 16.31 28.70 -27.59
N LEU A 418 16.36 27.52 -26.99
CA LEU A 418 16.82 27.39 -25.59
C LEU A 418 18.09 26.52 -25.51
N ASP A 419 19.23 27.21 -25.34
CA ASP A 419 20.56 26.61 -25.32
C ASP A 419 20.95 25.88 -24.02
N HIS A 420 20.03 25.54 -23.15
CA HIS A 420 20.30 24.78 -21.92
C HIS A 420 19.28 23.66 -21.72
N PRO A 421 19.70 22.37 -21.64
CA PRO A 421 18.84 21.32 -21.16
C PRO A 421 18.45 21.62 -19.70
N GLU A 422 17.16 21.59 -19.41
CA GLU A 422 16.70 21.70 -18.02
C GLU A 422 17.26 20.54 -17.22
N PRO A 423 17.89 20.80 -16.07
CA PRO A 423 18.38 19.73 -15.22
C PRO A 423 17.21 18.84 -14.75
N LEU A 424 17.46 17.55 -14.62
CA LEU A 424 16.53 16.54 -14.13
C LEU A 424 15.76 16.97 -12.86
N THR A 425 16.45 17.73 -12.00
CA THR A 425 15.91 18.34 -10.79
C THR A 425 14.73 19.27 -11.08
N LEU A 426 14.74 20.02 -12.19
CA LEU A 426 13.64 20.94 -12.55
C LEU A 426 12.38 20.20 -12.99
N SER A 427 12.50 19.11 -13.74
CA SER A 427 11.35 18.28 -14.12
C SER A 427 10.68 17.62 -12.90
N LEU A 428 11.46 17.29 -11.87
CA LEU A 428 10.93 16.70 -10.63
C LEU A 428 10.45 17.73 -9.60
N ILE A 429 10.82 19.01 -9.73
CA ILE A 429 10.32 20.10 -8.88
C ILE A 429 8.81 20.24 -9.04
N HIS A 430 8.26 20.12 -10.24
CA HIS A 430 6.81 20.17 -10.48
C HIS A 430 6.05 19.05 -9.74
N ILE A 431 6.70 17.92 -9.45
CA ILE A 431 6.13 16.85 -8.64
C ILE A 431 6.11 17.21 -7.14
N SER A 432 7.05 18.05 -6.68
CA SER A 432 7.16 18.43 -5.25
C SER A 432 6.23 19.58 -4.84
N ASP A 433 5.77 20.41 -5.78
CA ASP A 433 4.94 21.59 -5.53
C ASP A 433 3.43 21.32 -5.70
N GLY A 434 3.00 20.10 -6.02
CA GLY A 434 1.61 19.67 -6.25
C GLY A 434 0.80 19.36 -4.99
#